data_7fcbc09161ed407368d1d483f4c91c12
#
_entry.id   7fcbc09161ed407368d1d483f4c91c12
#
_cell.length_a   1.000
_cell.length_b   1.000
_cell.length_c   1.000
_cell.angle_alpha   90.00
_cell.angle_beta   90.00
_cell.angle_gamma   90.00
#
_symmetry.space_group_name_H-M   'P 1'
#
loop_
_entity.id
_entity.type
_entity.pdbx_description
1 polymer ?
#
loop_
_entity_poly.entity_id
_entity_poly.type
_entity_poly.pdbx_seq_one_letter_code
_entity_poly.pdbx_strand_id
1 'polypeptide(L)'
;YIIDEIQAAYRQKGVGINDKHIEVIVRQMLRKVQVVDAGSSYLLPDTLVDRREIDAINASIQERMDAGEPDLEFVTVAPVLQGITKASSTSESFLSAASFQETTKALTDAAIRGKSDCLLGLKENVIIGKLIPAGTGMAAYNNVDVVRAEGYPADHTVTPLPQTF
;
A
#
# COMPACT_ATOMS: atom_id res chain seq x y z
N TYR A 1 16.81 -14.46 7.06
CA TYR A 1 17.27 -15.43 6.08
C TYR A 1 17.33 -14.87 4.64
N ILE A 2 16.17 -14.44 4.02
CA ILE A 2 16.14 -13.93 2.63
C ILE A 2 17.08 -12.73 2.46
N ILE A 3 17.08 -11.80 3.39
CA ILE A 3 17.96 -10.63 3.38
C ILE A 3 19.42 -11.05 3.42
N ASP A 4 19.78 -11.98 4.30
CA ASP A 4 21.14 -12.45 4.48
C ASP A 4 21.67 -13.13 3.22
N GLU A 5 20.86 -13.98 2.58
CA GLU A 5 21.21 -14.68 1.34
C GLU A 5 21.42 -13.71 0.17
N ILE A 6 20.53 -12.71 0.04
CA ILE A 6 20.66 -11.69 -1.00
C ILE A 6 21.91 -10.84 -0.76
N GLN A 7 22.17 -10.42 0.49
CA GLN A 7 23.36 -9.67 0.86
C GLN A 7 24.63 -10.48 0.61
N ALA A 8 24.64 -11.76 0.93
CA ALA A 8 25.78 -12.63 0.65
C ALA A 8 26.10 -12.69 -0.86
N ALA A 9 25.07 -12.82 -1.70
CA ALA A 9 25.23 -12.81 -3.15
C ALA A 9 25.80 -11.47 -3.70
N TYR A 10 25.33 -10.33 -3.18
CA TYR A 10 25.87 -9.02 -3.57
C TYR A 10 27.32 -8.80 -3.07
N ARG A 11 27.61 -9.18 -1.82
CA ARG A 11 28.97 -9.09 -1.25
C ARG A 11 29.97 -9.90 -2.03
N GLN A 12 29.61 -11.10 -2.51
CA GLN A 12 30.48 -11.92 -3.37
C GLN A 12 30.85 -11.20 -4.68
N LYS A 13 30.02 -10.29 -5.16
CA LYS A 13 30.30 -9.46 -6.35
C LYS A 13 30.95 -8.12 -6.03
N GLY A 14 31.33 -7.89 -4.77
CA GLY A 14 31.93 -6.64 -4.32
C GLY A 14 30.97 -5.45 -4.26
N VAL A 15 29.66 -5.70 -4.29
CA VAL A 15 28.62 -4.65 -4.25
C VAL A 15 28.07 -4.53 -2.83
N GLY A 16 28.21 -3.34 -2.22
CA GLY A 16 27.59 -3.02 -0.93
C GLY A 16 26.23 -2.39 -1.12
N ILE A 17 25.17 -3.03 -0.60
CA ILE A 17 23.79 -2.51 -0.61
C ILE A 17 23.31 -2.42 0.84
N ASN A 18 22.59 -1.34 1.17
CA ASN A 18 21.98 -1.22 2.49
C ASN A 18 20.79 -2.18 2.61
N ASP A 19 20.66 -2.85 3.74
CA ASP A 19 19.61 -3.85 4.02
C ASP A 19 18.21 -3.28 3.81
N LYS A 20 17.99 -2.01 4.08
CA LYS A 20 16.68 -1.34 3.93
C LYS A 20 16.08 -1.47 2.53
N HIS A 21 16.91 -1.46 1.49
CA HIS A 21 16.42 -1.63 0.11
C HIS A 21 15.85 -3.03 -0.12
N ILE A 22 16.44 -4.05 0.50
CA ILE A 22 16.00 -5.44 0.41
C ILE A 22 14.79 -5.66 1.32
N GLU A 23 14.81 -5.10 2.52
CA GLU A 23 13.73 -5.19 3.50
C GLU A 23 12.40 -4.67 2.95
N VAL A 24 12.41 -3.54 2.24
CA VAL A 24 11.20 -2.99 1.60
C VAL A 24 10.61 -3.97 0.59
N ILE A 25 11.44 -4.63 -0.22
CA ILE A 25 11.00 -5.61 -1.20
C ILE A 25 10.44 -6.85 -0.52
N VAL A 26 11.17 -7.40 0.46
CA VAL A 26 10.73 -8.59 1.22
C VAL A 26 9.42 -8.33 1.96
N ARG A 27 9.23 -7.13 2.51
CA ARG A 27 7.98 -6.73 3.15
C ARG A 27 6.80 -6.77 2.17
N GLN A 28 7.00 -6.35 0.92
CA GLN A 28 5.95 -6.45 -0.10
C GLN A 28 5.66 -7.90 -0.49
N MET A 29 6.67 -8.78 -0.51
CA MET A 29 6.50 -10.21 -0.77
C MET A 29 5.71 -10.94 0.34
N LEU A 30 5.75 -10.42 1.57
CA LEU A 30 5.05 -10.95 2.75
C LEU A 30 3.75 -10.21 3.08
N ARG A 31 3.31 -9.33 2.19
CA ARG A 31 2.13 -8.48 2.44
C ARG A 31 0.82 -9.27 2.50
N LYS A 32 0.70 -10.31 1.69
CA LYS A 32 -0.49 -11.16 1.64
C LYS A 32 -0.40 -12.31 2.64
N VAL A 33 -1.53 -12.63 3.25
CA VAL A 33 -1.69 -13.76 4.17
C VAL A 33 -2.82 -14.66 3.67
N GLN A 34 -2.74 -15.92 3.99
CA GLN A 34 -3.78 -16.90 3.69
C GLN A 34 -4.70 -17.03 4.89
N VAL A 35 -6.00 -16.95 4.66
CA VAL A 35 -7.00 -17.18 5.69
C VAL A 35 -7.06 -18.68 5.99
N VAL A 36 -6.77 -19.07 7.23
CA VAL A 36 -6.89 -20.46 7.71
C VAL A 36 -8.28 -20.67 8.25
N ASP A 37 -8.73 -19.77 9.12
CA ASP A 37 -10.06 -19.77 9.68
C ASP A 37 -10.65 -18.35 9.57
N ALA A 38 -11.86 -18.30 9.05
CA ALA A 38 -12.57 -17.03 8.83
C ALA A 38 -13.18 -16.45 10.11
N GLY A 39 -13.31 -17.25 11.18
CA GLY A 39 -13.98 -16.83 12.42
C GLY A 39 -15.33 -16.16 12.14
N SER A 40 -15.60 -15.04 12.79
CA SER A 40 -16.84 -14.26 12.62
C SER A 40 -16.80 -13.26 11.47
N SER A 41 -15.89 -13.43 10.50
CA SER A 41 -15.76 -12.55 9.33
C SER A 41 -16.50 -13.10 8.11
N TYR A 42 -16.61 -12.22 7.06
CA TYR A 42 -17.16 -12.60 5.75
C TYR A 42 -16.16 -13.27 4.82
N LEU A 43 -14.92 -13.48 5.27
CA LEU A 43 -13.85 -14.02 4.44
C LEU A 43 -14.07 -15.53 4.18
N LEU A 44 -13.51 -15.98 3.07
CA LEU A 44 -13.50 -17.40 2.74
C LEU A 44 -12.19 -18.04 3.15
N PRO A 45 -12.19 -19.25 3.69
CA PRO A 45 -10.98 -20.03 3.93
C PRO A 45 -10.14 -20.17 2.65
N ASP A 46 -8.83 -20.32 2.79
CA ASP A 46 -7.85 -20.46 1.71
C ASP A 46 -7.71 -19.25 0.78
N THR A 47 -8.38 -18.13 1.05
CA THR A 47 -8.19 -16.90 0.26
C THR A 47 -6.95 -16.12 0.69
N LEU A 48 -6.31 -15.46 -0.30
CA LEU A 48 -5.18 -14.56 -0.06
C LEU A 48 -5.69 -13.13 0.13
N VAL A 49 -5.53 -12.60 1.32
CA VAL A 49 -6.00 -11.27 1.71
C VAL A 49 -4.82 -10.39 2.13
N ASP A 50 -4.97 -9.08 2.07
CA ASP A 50 -3.98 -8.17 2.59
C ASP A 50 -3.95 -8.20 4.12
N ARG A 51 -2.77 -8.22 4.71
CA ARG A 51 -2.62 -8.25 6.17
C ARG A 51 -3.31 -7.06 6.85
N ARG A 52 -3.28 -5.87 6.23
CA ARG A 52 -3.95 -4.68 6.78
C ARG A 52 -5.46 -4.82 6.83
N GLU A 53 -6.05 -5.50 5.85
CA GLU A 53 -7.48 -5.79 5.83
C GLU A 53 -7.87 -6.73 6.98
N ILE A 54 -7.05 -7.76 7.24
CA ILE A 54 -7.26 -8.66 8.39
C ILE A 54 -7.15 -7.90 9.71
N ASP A 55 -6.14 -7.04 9.85
CA ASP A 55 -5.96 -6.24 11.07
C ASP A 55 -7.19 -5.32 11.30
N ALA A 56 -7.75 -4.72 10.26
CA ALA A 56 -8.95 -3.90 10.35
C ALA A 56 -10.20 -4.72 10.70
N ILE A 57 -10.36 -5.91 10.11
CA ILE A 57 -11.47 -6.82 10.42
C ILE A 57 -11.37 -7.28 11.88
N ASN A 58 -10.20 -7.71 12.32
CA ASN A 58 -10.00 -8.14 13.71
C ASN A 58 -10.21 -7.00 14.71
N ALA A 59 -9.84 -5.76 14.35
CA ALA A 59 -10.16 -4.59 15.17
C ALA A 59 -11.68 -4.37 15.29
N SER A 60 -12.43 -4.50 14.18
CA SER A 60 -13.90 -4.38 14.21
C SER A 60 -14.56 -5.51 15.02
N ILE A 61 -14.02 -6.72 14.95
CA ILE A 61 -14.50 -7.85 15.78
C ILE A 61 -14.24 -7.56 17.26
N GLN A 62 -13.06 -7.00 17.59
CA GLN A 62 -12.73 -6.62 18.96
C GLN A 62 -13.71 -5.56 19.50
N GLU A 63 -14.01 -4.52 18.73
CA GLU A 63 -14.98 -3.48 19.10
C GLU A 63 -16.38 -4.09 19.39
N ARG A 64 -16.82 -5.07 18.60
CA ARG A 64 -18.09 -5.78 18.81
C ARG A 64 -18.07 -6.67 20.06
N MET A 65 -16.93 -7.33 20.33
CA MET A 65 -16.74 -8.07 21.59
C MET A 65 -16.82 -7.14 22.80
N ASP A 66 -16.18 -5.96 22.71
CA ASP A 66 -16.20 -4.96 23.78
C ASP A 66 -17.60 -4.35 23.98
N ALA A 67 -18.43 -4.33 22.93
CA ALA A 67 -19.84 -3.95 22.99
C ALA A 67 -20.76 -5.03 23.60
N GLY A 68 -20.21 -6.23 23.89
CA GLY A 68 -20.92 -7.31 24.59
C GLY A 68 -21.61 -8.31 23.67
N GLU A 69 -21.26 -8.41 22.38
CA GLU A 69 -21.70 -9.49 21.49
C GLU A 69 -21.00 -10.80 21.89
N PRO A 70 -21.74 -11.86 22.21
CA PRO A 70 -21.16 -13.16 22.56
C PRO A 70 -20.71 -13.95 21.32
N ASP A 71 -19.82 -14.92 21.52
CA ASP A 71 -19.43 -15.94 20.54
C ASP A 71 -18.79 -15.41 19.24
N LEU A 72 -17.98 -14.35 19.34
CA LEU A 72 -17.20 -13.86 18.21
C LEU A 72 -15.78 -14.46 18.23
N GLU A 73 -15.30 -14.88 17.07
CA GLU A 73 -13.95 -15.43 16.87
C GLU A 73 -13.13 -14.55 15.90
N PHE A 74 -11.85 -14.38 16.20
CA PHE A 74 -10.91 -13.66 15.32
C PHE A 74 -10.57 -14.48 14.08
N VAL A 75 -10.22 -13.76 13.01
CA VAL A 75 -9.69 -14.38 11.80
C VAL A 75 -8.28 -14.90 12.07
N THR A 76 -8.07 -16.19 11.81
CA THR A 76 -6.75 -16.84 11.91
C THR A 76 -6.12 -16.92 10.53
N VAL A 77 -4.86 -16.49 10.42
CA VAL A 77 -4.14 -16.40 9.14
C VAL A 77 -2.75 -17.05 9.22
N ALA A 78 -2.30 -17.57 8.09
CA ALA A 78 -0.94 -18.02 7.88
C ALA A 78 -0.16 -17.06 6.98
N PRO A 79 1.11 -16.74 7.29
CA PRO A 79 1.93 -15.91 6.42
C PRO A 79 2.27 -16.65 5.13
N VAL A 80 2.19 -15.96 3.99
CA VAL A 80 2.53 -16.50 2.67
C VAL A 80 3.62 -15.65 2.03
N LEU A 81 4.67 -16.31 1.55
CA LEU A 81 5.71 -15.66 0.77
C LEU A 81 5.34 -15.70 -0.72
N GLN A 82 5.13 -14.54 -1.32
CA GLN A 82 4.92 -14.41 -2.76
C GLN A 82 6.23 -14.07 -3.48
N GLY A 83 6.43 -14.63 -4.67
CA GLY A 83 7.50 -14.19 -5.56
C GLY A 83 7.30 -12.71 -5.97
N ILE A 84 8.39 -12.01 -6.29
CA ILE A 84 8.38 -10.57 -6.64
C ILE A 84 7.37 -10.26 -7.74
N THR A 85 7.36 -11.02 -8.82
CA THR A 85 6.44 -10.84 -9.96
C THR A 85 4.98 -10.97 -9.54
N LYS A 86 4.67 -12.00 -8.74
CA LYS A 86 3.31 -12.23 -8.25
C LYS A 86 2.88 -11.14 -7.26
N ALA A 87 3.75 -10.74 -6.34
CA ALA A 87 3.48 -9.66 -5.41
C ALA A 87 3.18 -8.32 -6.12
N SER A 88 3.88 -8.04 -7.22
CA SER A 88 3.66 -6.83 -8.03
C SER A 88 2.37 -6.88 -8.86
N SER A 89 2.02 -8.05 -9.40
CA SER A 89 0.81 -8.22 -10.25
C SER A 89 -0.48 -8.36 -9.43
N THR A 90 -0.39 -8.79 -8.18
CA THR A 90 -1.53 -8.92 -7.25
C THR A 90 -1.67 -7.74 -6.30
N SER A 91 -1.10 -6.59 -6.65
CA SER A 91 -1.25 -5.37 -5.86
C SER A 91 -2.73 -4.93 -5.80
N GLU A 92 -3.10 -4.24 -4.74
CA GLU A 92 -4.45 -3.73 -4.53
C GLU A 92 -4.82 -2.70 -5.61
N SER A 93 -3.85 -1.83 -5.98
CA SER A 93 -4.00 -0.88 -7.07
C SER A 93 -3.93 -1.60 -8.42
N PHE A 94 -5.03 -1.59 -9.17
CA PHE A 94 -5.06 -2.15 -10.52
C PHE A 94 -4.24 -1.30 -11.51
N LEU A 95 -4.10 0.01 -11.28
CA LEU A 95 -3.25 0.88 -12.09
C LEU A 95 -1.78 0.52 -11.93
N SER A 96 -1.34 0.27 -10.71
CA SER A 96 0.02 -0.19 -10.43
C SER A 96 0.30 -1.56 -11.07
N ALA A 97 -0.62 -2.51 -10.94
CA ALA A 97 -0.51 -3.82 -11.57
C ALA A 97 -0.46 -3.74 -13.10
N ALA A 98 -1.35 -2.97 -13.71
CA ALA A 98 -1.42 -2.77 -15.16
C ALA A 98 -0.15 -2.14 -15.72
N SER A 99 0.50 -1.25 -14.97
CA SER A 99 1.76 -0.61 -15.42
C SER A 99 2.98 -1.51 -15.33
N PHE A 100 2.88 -2.67 -14.69
CA PHE A 100 3.97 -3.62 -14.54
C PHE A 100 3.98 -4.67 -15.64
N GLN A 101 2.91 -5.46 -15.77
CA GLN A 101 2.75 -6.52 -16.77
C GLN A 101 1.28 -6.73 -17.10
N GLU A 102 1.01 -7.34 -18.25
CA GLU A 102 -0.35 -7.74 -18.68
C GLU A 102 -1.38 -6.59 -18.59
N THR A 103 -1.02 -5.39 -19.06
CA THR A 103 -1.83 -4.17 -18.97
C THR A 103 -3.29 -4.38 -19.39
N THR A 104 -3.52 -5.00 -20.55
CA THR A 104 -4.88 -5.24 -21.08
C THR A 104 -5.70 -6.12 -20.13
N LYS A 105 -5.11 -7.21 -19.63
CA LYS A 105 -5.78 -8.14 -18.73
C LYS A 105 -6.14 -7.46 -17.39
N ALA A 106 -5.19 -6.73 -16.81
CA ALA A 106 -5.41 -6.03 -15.54
C ALA A 106 -6.50 -4.96 -15.65
N LEU A 107 -6.51 -4.16 -16.72
CA LEU A 107 -7.52 -3.14 -16.96
C LEU A 107 -8.89 -3.76 -17.30
N THR A 108 -8.93 -4.83 -18.09
CA THR A 108 -10.19 -5.52 -18.41
C THR A 108 -10.81 -6.14 -17.16
N ASP A 109 -10.02 -6.83 -16.32
CA ASP A 109 -10.50 -7.40 -15.06
C ASP A 109 -11.03 -6.30 -14.11
N ALA A 110 -10.31 -5.18 -14.00
CA ALA A 110 -10.75 -4.05 -13.20
C ALA A 110 -12.05 -3.44 -13.71
N ALA A 111 -12.21 -3.30 -15.02
CA ALA A 111 -13.42 -2.76 -15.64
C ALA A 111 -14.63 -3.67 -15.45
N ILE A 112 -14.46 -4.99 -15.67
CA ILE A 112 -15.53 -5.99 -15.50
C ILE A 112 -16.01 -6.03 -14.04
N ARG A 113 -15.07 -5.95 -13.08
CA ARG A 113 -15.38 -5.99 -11.65
C ARG A 113 -15.78 -4.64 -11.06
N GLY A 114 -15.73 -3.56 -11.83
CA GLY A 114 -15.99 -2.21 -11.34
C GLY A 114 -15.06 -1.79 -10.21
N LYS A 115 -13.76 -2.17 -10.27
CA LYS A 115 -12.80 -1.84 -9.22
C LYS A 115 -12.53 -0.34 -9.15
N SER A 116 -12.44 0.17 -7.93
CA SER A 116 -11.97 1.52 -7.63
C SER A 116 -10.56 1.49 -7.09
N ASP A 117 -9.71 2.42 -7.49
CA ASP A 117 -8.33 2.56 -7.00
C ASP A 117 -8.25 3.71 -6.00
N CYS A 118 -7.80 3.42 -4.80
CA CYS A 118 -7.70 4.41 -3.72
C CYS A 118 -6.51 5.36 -3.86
N LEU A 119 -5.64 5.16 -4.85
CA LEU A 119 -4.46 6.00 -5.13
C LEU A 119 -3.51 6.18 -3.92
N LEU A 120 -3.32 5.14 -3.14
CA LEU A 120 -2.51 5.18 -1.92
C LEU A 120 -1.01 5.07 -2.17
N GLY A 121 -0.59 4.52 -3.29
CA GLY A 121 0.82 4.33 -3.63
C GLY A 121 1.39 5.49 -4.45
N LEU A 122 2.67 5.36 -4.81
CA LEU A 122 3.37 6.38 -5.59
C LEU A 122 3.04 6.27 -7.08
N LYS A 123 3.04 5.06 -7.61
CA LYS A 123 2.98 4.76 -9.03
C LYS A 123 1.65 5.17 -9.67
N GLU A 124 0.54 4.83 -9.05
CA GLU A 124 -0.80 5.21 -9.50
C GLU A 124 -1.02 6.72 -9.52
N ASN A 125 -0.49 7.44 -8.51
CA ASN A 125 -0.57 8.90 -8.49
C ASN A 125 0.27 9.53 -9.62
N VAL A 126 1.47 9.00 -9.88
CA VAL A 126 2.31 9.44 -10.99
C VAL A 126 1.63 9.21 -12.34
N ILE A 127 0.99 8.04 -12.53
CA ILE A 127 0.30 7.70 -13.78
C ILE A 127 -0.85 8.69 -14.06
N ILE A 128 -1.61 9.07 -13.02
CA ILE A 128 -2.74 10.00 -13.16
C ILE A 128 -2.28 11.47 -13.22
N GLY A 129 -1.02 11.76 -12.86
CA GLY A 129 -0.49 13.12 -12.80
C GLY A 129 -0.82 13.88 -11.52
N LYS A 130 -1.17 13.18 -10.44
CA LYS A 130 -1.36 13.76 -9.11
C LYS A 130 -0.04 13.79 -8.33
N LEU A 131 0.02 14.64 -7.31
CA LEU A 131 1.12 14.63 -6.35
C LEU A 131 1.17 13.28 -5.64
N ILE A 132 2.38 12.74 -5.47
CA ILE A 132 2.58 11.51 -4.70
C ILE A 132 2.26 11.76 -3.23
N PRO A 133 1.74 10.76 -2.49
CA PRO A 133 1.43 10.90 -1.06
C PRO A 133 2.68 10.89 -0.18
N ALA A 134 3.66 11.75 -0.53
CA ALA A 134 4.92 11.94 0.18
C ALA A 134 5.41 13.38 -0.02
N GLY A 135 6.16 13.91 0.95
CA GLY A 135 6.63 15.28 0.90
C GLY A 135 5.46 16.28 0.83
N THR A 136 5.50 17.21 -0.12
CA THR A 136 4.46 18.23 -0.30
C THR A 136 3.08 17.71 -0.72
N GLY A 137 2.99 16.44 -1.16
CA GLY A 137 1.72 15.76 -1.48
C GLY A 137 1.04 15.11 -0.29
N MET A 138 1.61 15.16 0.90
CA MET A 138 0.98 14.65 2.11
C MET A 138 -0.20 15.53 2.54
N ALA A 139 -1.27 14.91 3.04
CA ALA A 139 -2.46 15.61 3.53
C ALA A 139 -2.14 16.66 4.61
N ALA A 140 -1.10 16.44 5.41
CA ALA A 140 -0.64 17.37 6.42
C ALA A 140 -0.21 18.74 5.85
N TYR A 141 0.28 18.76 4.60
CA TYR A 141 0.71 20.00 3.94
C TYR A 141 -0.40 20.68 3.14
N ASN A 142 -1.50 19.99 2.85
CA ASN A 142 -2.64 20.55 2.12
C ASN A 142 -3.42 21.59 2.95
N ASN A 143 -3.32 21.53 4.28
CA ASN A 143 -4.02 22.41 5.23
C ASN A 143 -3.10 23.46 5.86
N VAL A 144 -1.95 23.76 5.22
CA VAL A 144 -1.00 24.75 5.71
C VAL A 144 -1.21 26.06 4.94
N ASP A 145 -1.69 27.08 5.64
CA ASP A 145 -1.72 28.44 5.11
C ASP A 145 -0.34 29.09 5.25
N VAL A 146 0.20 29.57 4.14
CA VAL A 146 1.45 30.31 4.15
C VAL A 146 1.16 31.75 4.57
N VAL A 147 1.50 32.08 5.80
CA VAL A 147 1.40 33.44 6.33
C VAL A 147 2.75 34.13 6.11
N ARG A 148 2.71 35.33 5.56
CA ARG A 148 3.91 36.15 5.35
C ARG A 148 4.51 36.54 6.71
N ALA A 149 5.80 36.28 6.93
CA ALA A 149 6.49 36.74 8.13
C ALA A 149 6.56 38.28 8.14
N GLU A 150 6.26 38.90 9.27
CA GLU A 150 6.39 40.35 9.42
C GLU A 150 7.84 40.77 9.15
N GLY A 151 8.04 41.74 8.25
CA GLY A 151 9.35 42.29 7.87
C GLY A 151 9.90 41.86 6.49
N TYR A 152 9.23 40.99 5.75
CA TYR A 152 9.61 40.67 4.37
C TYR A 152 8.97 41.64 3.38
N PRO A 153 9.73 42.21 2.41
CA PRO A 153 9.19 43.12 1.42
C PRO A 153 8.16 42.45 0.49
N ALA A 154 7.18 43.25 0.07
CA ALA A 154 5.96 42.81 -0.62
C ALA A 154 6.13 42.32 -2.07
N ASP A 155 7.33 42.03 -2.55
CA ASP A 155 7.65 42.02 -3.98
C ASP A 155 7.80 40.66 -4.66
N HIS A 156 7.27 39.60 -4.08
CA HIS A 156 7.14 38.30 -4.77
C HIS A 156 5.70 37.84 -4.68
N THR A 157 4.89 38.18 -5.66
CA THR A 157 3.60 37.54 -5.92
C THR A 157 3.85 36.08 -6.27
N VAL A 158 3.76 35.19 -5.27
CA VAL A 158 3.63 33.76 -5.52
C VAL A 158 2.24 33.57 -6.11
N THR A 159 2.16 33.44 -7.41
CA THR A 159 0.93 33.03 -8.09
C THR A 159 0.60 31.64 -7.59
N PRO A 160 -0.55 31.42 -6.92
CA PRO A 160 -0.94 30.07 -6.52
C PRO A 160 -1.05 29.23 -7.79
N LEU A 161 -0.39 28.07 -7.78
CA LEU A 161 -0.57 27.08 -8.84
C LEU A 161 -2.07 26.75 -8.94
N PRO A 162 -2.65 26.75 -10.14
CA PRO A 162 -4.06 26.44 -10.31
C PRO A 162 -4.33 25.05 -9.74
N GLN A 163 -5.17 25.02 -8.71
CA GLN A 163 -5.75 23.77 -8.21
C GLN A 163 -6.79 23.32 -9.23
N THR A 164 -6.35 22.74 -10.31
CA THR A 164 -7.23 22.08 -11.27
C THR A 164 -6.84 20.61 -11.32
N PHE A 165 -7.77 19.86 -10.83
CA PHE A 165 -8.31 18.50 -11.09
C PHE A 165 -8.48 17.63 -9.90
#